data_4135b417c721163a82457a2d9a42a5d4
#
_entry.id   4135b417c721163a82457a2d9a42a5d4
#
_cell.length_a   1.000
_cell.length_b   1.000
_cell.length_c   1.000
_cell.angle_alpha   90.00
_cell.angle_beta   90.00
_cell.angle_gamma   90.00
#
_symmetry.space_group_name_H-M   'P 1'
#
loop_
_entity.id
_entity.type
_entity.pdbx_description
1 polymer ?
#
loop_
_entity_poly.entity_id
_entity_poly.type
_entity_poly.pdbx_seq_one_letter_code
_entity_poly.pdbx_strand_id
1 'polypeptide(L)'
;MCGIVAIFNVKEQTPELRTKALGMSKKIRHRGPDWSGIHCSGSAILAHERLSIVDPESGGQPLFSPDGKQVLAVNGEIYNHQEIRERYKGRYDFQTGSDCEVILALYRDKGIDFLED
;
A
#
# COMPACT_ATOMS: atom_id res chain seq x y z
N MET A 1 -1.45 14.69 -2.13
CA MET A 1 -0.49 13.80 -1.46
C MET A 1 -1.22 12.91 -0.49
N CYS A 2 -1.04 11.60 -0.57
CA CYS A 2 -1.68 10.63 0.32
C CYS A 2 -1.23 10.76 1.79
N GLY A 3 -1.91 10.08 2.69
CA GLY A 3 -1.55 9.96 4.09
C GLY A 3 -1.44 8.51 4.52
N ILE A 4 -0.47 8.20 5.37
CA ILE A 4 -0.22 6.84 5.86
C ILE A 4 -0.18 6.86 7.39
N VAL A 5 -0.83 5.86 8.00
CA VAL A 5 -0.63 5.49 9.41
C VAL A 5 -0.08 4.07 9.44
N ALA A 6 1.03 3.89 10.15
CA ALA A 6 1.63 2.57 10.34
C ALA A 6 1.89 2.33 11.83
N ILE A 7 1.43 1.19 12.35
CA ILE A 7 1.66 0.75 13.72
C ILE A 7 2.30 -0.62 13.65
N PHE A 8 3.49 -0.75 14.20
CA PHE A 8 4.25 -2.00 14.23
C PHE A 8 4.42 -2.54 15.65
N ASN A 9 4.86 -3.77 15.76
CA ASN A 9 5.05 -4.48 17.02
C ASN A 9 3.76 -4.59 17.85
N VAL A 10 2.63 -4.71 17.19
CA VAL A 10 1.35 -4.95 17.81
C VAL A 10 1.39 -6.31 18.51
N LYS A 11 1.14 -6.34 19.82
CA LYS A 11 1.15 -7.58 20.61
C LYS A 11 -0.14 -8.37 20.43
N GLU A 12 -1.25 -7.66 20.35
CA GLU A 12 -2.58 -8.22 20.19
C GLU A 12 -3.44 -7.28 19.36
N GLN A 13 -4.11 -7.80 18.36
CA GLN A 13 -5.09 -7.06 17.57
C GLN A 13 -6.38 -6.94 18.36
N THR A 14 -6.77 -5.71 18.67
CA THR A 14 -7.99 -5.42 19.41
C THR A 14 -8.88 -4.44 18.62
N PRO A 15 -10.22 -4.47 18.82
CA PRO A 15 -11.13 -3.47 18.25
C PRO A 15 -10.74 -2.03 18.64
N GLU A 16 -10.28 -1.83 19.88
CA GLU A 16 -9.85 -0.54 20.41
C GLU A 16 -8.63 -0.01 19.65
N LEU A 17 -7.63 -0.86 19.39
CA LEU A 17 -6.43 -0.48 18.65
C LEU A 17 -6.77 -0.13 17.19
N ARG A 18 -7.66 -0.90 16.56
CA ARG A 18 -8.15 -0.60 15.22
C ARG A 18 -8.88 0.75 15.18
N THR A 19 -9.75 1.02 16.16
CA THR A 19 -10.46 2.29 16.30
C THR A 19 -9.48 3.46 16.47
N LYS A 20 -8.42 3.26 17.27
CA LYS A 20 -7.35 4.26 17.44
C LYS A 20 -6.62 4.55 16.13
N ALA A 21 -6.27 3.52 15.37
CA ALA A 21 -5.64 3.66 14.06
C ALA A 21 -6.53 4.43 13.08
N LEU A 22 -7.84 4.13 13.05
CA LEU A 22 -8.82 4.86 12.25
C LEU A 22 -8.94 6.33 12.68
N GLY A 23 -8.90 6.60 13.99
CA GLY A 23 -8.89 7.97 14.53
C GLY A 23 -7.66 8.76 14.10
N MET A 24 -6.49 8.12 14.07
CA MET A 24 -5.25 8.72 13.54
C MET A 24 -5.37 9.01 12.04
N SER A 25 -5.89 8.06 11.27
CA SER A 25 -6.09 8.18 9.83
C SER A 25 -7.02 9.35 9.50
N LYS A 26 -8.12 9.51 10.21
CA LYS A 26 -9.05 10.64 10.03
C LYS A 26 -8.38 12.01 10.16
N LYS A 27 -7.36 12.15 11.01
CA LYS A 27 -6.63 13.41 11.20
C LYS A 27 -5.82 13.82 9.98
N ILE A 28 -5.43 12.87 9.13
CA ILE A 28 -4.67 13.13 7.91
C ILE A 28 -5.49 12.97 6.63
N ARG A 29 -6.82 12.82 6.74
CA ARG A 29 -7.73 12.61 5.60
C ARG A 29 -7.71 13.76 4.59
N HIS A 30 -7.39 14.97 5.03
CA HIS A 30 -7.23 16.13 4.13
C HIS A 30 -6.13 15.94 3.10
N ARG A 31 -5.18 15.04 3.33
CA ARG A 31 -4.10 14.70 2.39
C ARG A 31 -4.58 13.78 1.27
N GLY A 32 -5.55 12.93 1.53
CA GLY A 32 -6.08 11.96 0.57
C GLY A 32 -7.57 11.70 0.80
N PRO A 33 -8.45 12.59 0.32
CA PRO A 33 -9.88 12.51 0.62
C PRO A 33 -10.65 11.51 -0.23
N ASP A 34 -10.04 10.91 -1.26
CA ASP A 34 -10.74 10.10 -2.26
C ASP A 34 -11.02 8.67 -1.80
N TRP A 35 -10.16 8.12 -0.95
CA TRP A 35 -10.28 6.75 -0.45
C TRP A 35 -9.61 6.57 0.90
N SER A 36 -10.23 5.78 1.76
CA SER A 36 -9.65 5.37 3.04
C SER A 36 -9.58 3.85 3.10
N GLY A 37 -8.41 3.30 3.41
CA GLY A 37 -8.20 1.87 3.59
C GLY A 37 -7.47 1.56 4.89
N ILE A 38 -7.75 0.39 5.46
CA ILE A 38 -7.05 -0.12 6.64
C ILE A 38 -6.84 -1.62 6.53
N HIS A 39 -5.66 -2.08 6.92
CA HIS A 39 -5.33 -3.49 7.06
C HIS A 39 -4.73 -3.75 8.45
N CYS A 40 -5.28 -4.72 9.13
CA CYS A 40 -4.78 -5.21 10.42
C CYS A 40 -4.30 -6.65 10.25
N SER A 41 -3.06 -6.91 10.55
CA SER A 41 -2.48 -8.26 10.57
C SER A 41 -1.69 -8.47 11.85
N GLY A 42 -1.38 -9.71 12.19
CA GLY A 42 -0.74 -10.14 13.43
C GLY A 42 0.02 -9.07 14.23
N SER A 43 1.06 -8.49 13.67
CA SER A 43 1.94 -7.55 14.35
C SER A 43 1.91 -6.12 13.80
N ALA A 44 1.03 -5.81 12.84
CA ALA A 44 0.99 -4.49 12.19
C ALA A 44 -0.42 -4.02 11.86
N ILE A 45 -0.57 -2.70 11.82
CA ILE A 45 -1.73 -2.02 11.24
C ILE A 45 -1.21 -0.99 10.23
N LEU A 46 -1.74 -1.03 9.01
CA LEU A 46 -1.51 -0.03 7.97
C LEU A 46 -2.84 0.63 7.61
N ALA A 47 -2.90 1.95 7.67
CA ALA A 47 -4.03 2.71 7.15
C ALA A 47 -3.55 3.73 6.11
N HIS A 48 -4.38 3.98 5.11
CA HIS A 48 -4.04 4.83 3.98
C HIS A 48 -5.21 5.75 3.64
N GLU A 49 -4.92 7.03 3.53
CA GLU A 49 -5.81 8.06 2.98
C GLU A 49 -5.30 8.44 1.60
N ARG A 50 -6.08 8.09 0.56
CA ARG A 50 -5.65 8.16 -0.83
C ARG A 50 -6.09 9.45 -1.51
N LEU A 51 -5.15 10.10 -2.21
CA LEU A 51 -5.43 11.03 -3.29
C LEU A 51 -5.23 10.26 -4.61
N SER A 52 -6.30 10.06 -5.36
CA SER A 52 -6.30 9.23 -6.57
C SER A 52 -5.77 10.00 -7.76
N ILE A 53 -4.57 9.67 -8.23
CA ILE A 53 -3.95 10.26 -9.42
C ILE A 53 -3.89 9.23 -10.54
N VAL A 54 -3.40 8.02 -10.24
CA VAL A 54 -3.33 6.89 -11.17
C VAL A 54 -4.28 5.80 -10.70
N ASP A 55 -5.06 5.25 -11.63
CA ASP A 55 -6.05 4.20 -11.38
C ASP A 55 -7.02 4.54 -10.23
N PRO A 56 -7.87 5.57 -10.41
CA PRO A 56 -8.79 5.99 -9.34
C PRO A 56 -9.83 4.92 -8.97
N GLU A 57 -10.10 3.97 -9.86
CA GLU A 57 -11.15 2.97 -9.66
C GLU A 57 -10.66 1.72 -8.90
N SER A 58 -9.43 1.27 -9.11
CA SER A 58 -8.95 0.00 -8.54
C SER A 58 -7.72 0.09 -7.65
N GLY A 59 -6.93 1.14 -7.72
CA GLY A 59 -5.66 1.27 -6.98
C GLY A 59 -5.79 1.65 -5.50
N GLY A 60 -6.87 1.27 -4.81
CA GLY A 60 -7.07 1.53 -3.37
C GLY A 60 -6.02 0.84 -2.51
N GLN A 61 -5.42 1.60 -1.58
CA GLN A 61 -4.39 1.11 -0.68
C GLN A 61 -4.93 0.84 0.74
N PRO A 62 -4.32 -0.05 1.53
CA PRO A 62 -3.10 -0.82 1.21
C PRO A 62 -3.27 -1.81 0.04
N LEU A 63 -2.21 -1.96 -0.75
CA LEU A 63 -2.14 -2.95 -1.83
C LEU A 63 -1.62 -4.29 -1.30
N PHE A 64 -2.01 -5.38 -1.96
CA PHE A 64 -1.63 -6.74 -1.57
C PHE A 64 -0.93 -7.46 -2.71
N SER A 65 0.07 -8.29 -2.37
CA SER A 65 0.59 -9.28 -3.32
C SER A 65 -0.48 -10.33 -3.63
N PRO A 66 -0.40 -11.03 -4.79
CA PRO A 66 -1.38 -12.04 -5.17
C PRO A 66 -1.57 -13.16 -4.13
N ASP A 67 -0.51 -13.50 -3.39
CA ASP A 67 -0.53 -14.50 -2.32
C ASP A 67 -0.94 -13.94 -0.95
N GLY A 68 -1.20 -12.62 -0.85
CA GLY A 68 -1.59 -11.93 0.38
C GLY A 68 -0.52 -11.80 1.44
N LYS A 69 0.74 -12.20 1.15
CA LYS A 69 1.82 -12.20 2.15
C LYS A 69 2.51 -10.86 2.30
N GLN A 70 2.40 -9.99 1.30
CA GLN A 70 2.96 -8.65 1.32
C GLN A 70 1.82 -7.64 1.28
N VAL A 71 1.96 -6.59 2.07
CA VAL A 71 1.00 -5.49 2.16
C VAL A 71 1.76 -4.18 2.02
N LEU A 72 1.29 -3.31 1.15
CA LEU A 72 1.96 -2.06 0.81
C LEU A 72 1.06 -0.86 1.06
N ALA A 73 1.56 0.10 1.82
CA ALA A 73 1.04 1.46 1.88
C ALA A 73 2.16 2.41 1.45
N VAL A 74 1.90 3.24 0.47
CA VAL A 74 2.89 4.14 -0.12
C VAL A 74 2.28 5.51 -0.42
N ASN A 75 3.06 6.55 -0.24
CA ASN A 75 2.75 7.91 -0.66
C ASN A 75 3.81 8.36 -1.66
N GLY A 76 3.49 8.27 -2.95
CA GLY A 76 4.38 8.63 -4.04
C GLY A 76 3.84 8.20 -5.39
N GLU A 77 4.63 8.44 -6.42
CA GLU A 77 4.37 8.04 -7.80
C GLU A 77 5.60 7.33 -8.36
N ILE A 78 5.38 6.25 -9.10
CA ILE A 78 6.44 5.49 -9.77
C ILE A 78 6.36 5.77 -11.27
N TYR A 79 7.20 6.67 -11.75
CA TYR A 79 7.12 7.16 -13.13
C TYR A 79 7.49 6.10 -14.17
N ASN A 80 8.40 5.19 -13.84
CA ASN A 80 8.83 4.09 -14.73
C ASN A 80 8.04 2.79 -14.55
N HIS A 81 6.84 2.86 -13.95
CA HIS A 81 6.04 1.68 -13.62
C HIS A 81 5.69 0.82 -14.84
N GLN A 82 5.49 1.42 -16.01
CA GLN A 82 5.18 0.68 -17.23
C GLN A 82 6.35 -0.22 -17.67
N GLU A 83 7.58 0.32 -17.61
CA GLU A 83 8.79 -0.45 -17.92
C GLU A 83 8.96 -1.61 -16.93
N ILE A 84 8.71 -1.37 -15.64
CA ILE A 84 8.78 -2.40 -14.61
C ILE A 84 7.70 -3.46 -14.85
N ARG A 85 6.47 -3.09 -15.19
CA ARG A 85 5.38 -4.04 -15.52
C ARG A 85 5.77 -4.95 -16.68
N GLU A 86 6.33 -4.42 -17.76
CA GLU A 86 6.80 -5.22 -18.91
C GLU A 86 7.92 -6.18 -18.49
N ARG A 87 8.88 -5.74 -17.67
CA ARG A 87 9.97 -6.57 -17.13
C ARG A 87 9.46 -7.76 -16.31
N TYR A 88 8.34 -7.59 -15.60
CA TYR A 88 7.73 -8.62 -14.74
C TYR A 88 6.56 -9.34 -15.40
N LYS A 89 6.29 -9.11 -16.66
CA LYS A 89 5.24 -9.79 -17.41
C LYS A 89 5.45 -11.31 -17.40
N GLY A 90 4.41 -12.05 -17.01
CA GLY A 90 4.50 -13.51 -16.84
C GLY A 90 5.23 -14.00 -15.58
N ARG A 91 5.81 -13.08 -14.80
CA ARG A 91 6.52 -13.39 -13.53
C ARG A 91 5.77 -12.89 -12.30
N TYR A 92 4.97 -11.85 -12.45
CA TYR A 92 4.12 -11.28 -11.41
C TYR A 92 2.73 -10.98 -11.96
N ASP A 93 1.71 -11.38 -11.22
CA ASP A 93 0.31 -11.17 -11.57
C ASP A 93 -0.21 -9.87 -10.93
N PHE A 94 -0.10 -8.77 -11.67
CA PHE A 94 -0.59 -7.46 -11.23
C PHE A 94 -2.11 -7.45 -11.10
N GLN A 95 -2.62 -7.04 -9.95
CA GLN A 95 -4.03 -7.06 -9.60
C GLN A 95 -4.74 -5.73 -9.90
N THR A 96 -3.99 -4.63 -9.99
CA THR A 96 -4.50 -3.27 -10.19
C THR A 96 -3.76 -2.54 -11.30
N GLY A 97 -4.27 -1.38 -11.70
CA GLY A 97 -3.58 -0.45 -12.59
C GLY A 97 -2.67 0.54 -11.85
N SER A 98 -2.58 0.46 -10.51
CA SER A 98 -1.75 1.38 -9.72
C SER A 98 -0.27 1.31 -10.13
N ASP A 99 0.34 2.48 -10.33
CA ASP A 99 1.78 2.61 -10.54
C ASP A 99 2.59 2.04 -9.37
N CYS A 100 2.09 2.19 -8.16
CA CYS A 100 2.76 1.75 -6.93
C CYS A 100 2.76 0.22 -6.73
N GLU A 101 1.90 -0.54 -7.41
CA GLU A 101 1.85 -2.00 -7.27
C GLU A 101 3.15 -2.67 -7.72
N VAL A 102 3.92 -2.04 -8.61
CA VAL A 102 5.23 -2.57 -9.05
C VAL A 102 6.21 -2.76 -7.90
N ILE A 103 6.06 -2.01 -6.81
CA ILE A 103 6.87 -2.15 -5.60
C ILE A 103 6.74 -3.56 -5.00
N LEU A 104 5.54 -4.15 -5.02
CA LEU A 104 5.32 -5.51 -4.52
C LEU A 104 6.09 -6.55 -5.35
N ALA A 105 6.11 -6.38 -6.68
CA ALA A 105 6.86 -7.25 -7.58
C ALA A 105 8.37 -7.13 -7.35
N LEU A 106 8.87 -5.91 -7.28
CA LEU A 106 10.28 -5.60 -7.03
C LEU A 106 10.75 -6.12 -5.66
N TYR A 107 9.98 -5.84 -4.61
CA TYR A 107 10.31 -6.27 -3.26
C TYR A 107 10.32 -7.80 -3.12
N ARG A 108 9.40 -8.49 -3.80
CA ARG A 108 9.39 -9.96 -3.82
C ARG A 108 10.65 -10.54 -4.47
N ASP A 109 11.17 -9.88 -5.49
CA ASP A 109 12.33 -10.33 -6.26
C ASP A 109 13.66 -9.97 -5.59
N LYS A 110 13.78 -8.74 -5.06
CA LYS A 110 15.04 -8.16 -4.59
C LYS A 110 15.10 -7.80 -3.10
N GLY A 111 14.00 -7.96 -2.37
CA GLY A 111 13.92 -7.44 -1.00
C GLY A 111 14.13 -5.94 -0.97
N ILE A 112 14.83 -5.43 0.05
CA ILE A 112 15.07 -3.98 0.24
C ILE A 112 15.91 -3.35 -0.87
N ASP A 113 16.71 -4.14 -1.57
CA ASP A 113 17.62 -3.65 -2.61
C ASP A 113 16.88 -3.09 -3.83
N PHE A 114 15.54 -3.32 -3.93
CA PHE A 114 14.70 -2.75 -4.99
C PHE A 114 14.71 -1.22 -5.02
N LEU A 115 15.07 -0.56 -3.93
CA LEU A 115 15.11 0.90 -3.82
C LEU A 115 16.12 1.56 -4.76
N GLU A 116 16.99 0.77 -5.38
CA GLU A 116 17.97 1.23 -6.37
C GLU A 116 17.45 1.14 -7.82
N ASP A 117 16.25 0.59 -8.07
CA ASP A 117 15.61 0.51 -9.38
C ASP A 117 14.84 1.79 -9.71
#